data_0326111deaa53d9dff38d8314d3c09fb
#
_entry.id   0326111deaa53d9dff38d8314d3c09fb
#
_cell.length_a   1.000
_cell.length_b   1.000
_cell.length_c   1.000
_cell.angle_alpha   90.00
_cell.angle_beta   90.00
_cell.angle_gamma   90.00
#
_symmetry.space_group_name_H-M   'P 1'
#
loop_
_entity.id
_entity.type
_entity.pdbx_description
1 polymer ?
#
loop_
_entity_poly.entity_id
_entity_poly.type
_entity_poly.pdbx_seq_one_letter_code
_entity_poly.pdbx_strand_id
1 'polypeptide(L)'
;MGLRLSFLTLTSLFASPLMAQTDAQLAHAKKLLEQTILIDGHNDLPWEIRTAEGAPRDVAAYDLRTPRKGMTDLARLAEGRVGAQFWSIYIPGEIKDSGFARVQLEQFDIARRMIARYPDRLMLALTADDIVKAKKEKRIASLLGMEGGHAIENSLGALRSYYDLGARYMTLTHNVTLDWADAALDSVRHDGLTRFGEEVV
;
A
#
# COMPACT_ATOMS: atom_id res chain seq x y z
N MET A 1 -25.04 -64.91 -17.54
CA MET A 1 -23.69 -64.32 -17.72
C MET A 1 -23.91 -62.98 -18.44
N GLY A 2 -24.05 -61.91 -17.66
CA GLY A 2 -24.39 -60.55 -18.15
C GLY A 2 -23.17 -59.66 -18.22
N LEU A 3 -22.82 -59.22 -19.38
CA LEU A 3 -21.71 -58.31 -19.68
C LEU A 3 -22.12 -56.86 -19.31
N ARG A 4 -21.49 -56.25 -18.27
CA ARG A 4 -21.67 -54.85 -17.98
C ARG A 4 -20.65 -54.03 -18.77
N LEU A 5 -21.13 -53.27 -19.76
CA LEU A 5 -20.35 -52.24 -20.42
C LEU A 5 -20.29 -51.01 -19.52
N SER A 6 -19.10 -50.69 -19.01
CA SER A 6 -18.83 -49.41 -18.35
C SER A 6 -18.45 -48.33 -19.39
N PHE A 7 -19.30 -47.32 -19.54
CA PHE A 7 -18.95 -46.14 -20.33
C PHE A 7 -18.03 -45.21 -19.49
N LEU A 8 -16.77 -45.11 -19.93
CA LEU A 8 -15.86 -44.09 -19.45
C LEU A 8 -16.15 -42.77 -20.20
N THR A 9 -16.78 -41.83 -19.53
CA THR A 9 -16.94 -40.46 -20.06
C THR A 9 -15.62 -39.70 -19.90
N LEU A 10 -14.93 -39.46 -21.00
CA LEU A 10 -13.71 -38.65 -21.07
C LEU A 10 -14.12 -37.18 -21.08
N THR A 11 -14.07 -36.52 -19.91
CA THR A 11 -14.23 -35.07 -19.78
C THR A 11 -12.94 -34.40 -20.25
N SER A 12 -12.92 -33.90 -21.51
CA SER A 12 -11.87 -33.04 -22.01
C SER A 12 -11.97 -31.67 -21.33
N LEU A 13 -11.06 -31.38 -20.38
CA LEU A 13 -10.82 -30.02 -19.89
C LEU A 13 -10.25 -29.20 -21.07
N PHE A 14 -11.07 -28.32 -21.62
CA PHE A 14 -10.58 -27.25 -22.48
C PHE A 14 -9.84 -26.24 -21.61
N ALA A 15 -8.53 -26.41 -21.47
CA ALA A 15 -7.66 -25.35 -21.01
C ALA A 15 -7.65 -24.26 -22.09
N SER A 16 -8.38 -23.16 -21.87
CA SER A 16 -8.26 -21.97 -22.71
C SER A 16 -6.79 -21.54 -22.65
N PRO A 17 -6.10 -21.39 -23.80
CA PRO A 17 -4.72 -20.88 -23.78
C PRO A 17 -4.74 -19.50 -23.14
N LEU A 18 -4.00 -19.31 -22.03
CA LEU A 18 -3.64 -17.99 -21.55
C LEU A 18 -2.90 -17.31 -22.71
N MET A 19 -3.60 -16.42 -23.43
CA MET A 19 -3.00 -15.66 -24.51
C MET A 19 -1.96 -14.71 -23.89
N ALA A 20 -0.70 -15.01 -24.07
CA ALA A 20 0.39 -14.10 -23.72
C ALA A 20 0.16 -12.76 -24.44
N GLN A 21 0.42 -11.64 -23.75
CA GLN A 21 0.31 -10.30 -24.34
C GLN A 21 1.23 -10.21 -25.56
N THR A 22 0.72 -9.63 -26.64
CA THR A 22 1.52 -9.36 -27.84
C THR A 22 2.43 -8.16 -27.62
N ASP A 23 3.55 -8.09 -28.34
CA ASP A 23 4.45 -6.94 -28.32
C ASP A 23 3.73 -5.62 -28.64
N ALA A 24 2.73 -5.65 -29.53
CA ALA A 24 1.91 -4.49 -29.85
C ALA A 24 1.05 -4.03 -28.68
N GLN A 25 0.46 -4.95 -27.91
CA GLN A 25 -0.33 -4.62 -26.72
C GLN A 25 0.57 -4.05 -25.62
N LEU A 26 1.76 -4.61 -25.41
CA LEU A 26 2.74 -4.10 -24.46
C LEU A 26 3.22 -2.70 -24.85
N ALA A 27 3.52 -2.46 -26.13
CA ALA A 27 3.90 -1.15 -26.63
C ALA A 27 2.78 -0.11 -26.44
N HIS A 28 1.53 -0.50 -26.69
CA HIS A 28 0.36 0.35 -26.46
C HIS A 28 0.20 0.70 -24.98
N ALA A 29 0.29 -0.28 -24.08
CA ALA A 29 0.23 -0.05 -22.63
C ALA A 29 1.32 0.92 -22.15
N LYS A 30 2.57 0.73 -22.59
CA LYS A 30 3.68 1.64 -22.27
C LYS A 30 3.40 3.07 -22.73
N LYS A 31 2.85 3.25 -23.94
CA LYS A 31 2.47 4.57 -24.45
C LYS A 31 1.37 5.23 -23.63
N LEU A 32 0.36 4.49 -23.19
CA LEU A 32 -0.69 5.01 -22.30
C LEU A 32 -0.10 5.48 -20.96
N LEU A 33 0.77 4.69 -20.36
CA LEU A 33 1.43 5.01 -19.08
C LEU A 33 2.43 6.19 -19.18
N GLU A 34 2.92 6.50 -20.39
CA GLU A 34 3.68 7.74 -20.62
C GLU A 34 2.80 8.99 -20.59
N GLN A 35 1.57 8.89 -21.09
CA GLN A 35 0.62 9.99 -21.20
C GLN A 35 -0.20 10.24 -19.94
N THR A 36 -0.34 9.22 -19.09
CA THR A 36 -1.13 9.25 -17.86
C THR A 36 -0.20 9.16 -16.63
N ILE A 37 -0.77 9.42 -15.45
CA ILE A 37 -0.07 9.21 -14.18
C ILE A 37 -0.68 7.95 -13.55
N LEU A 38 0.08 6.85 -13.56
CA LEU A 38 -0.29 5.66 -12.81
C LEU A 38 -0.09 5.94 -11.32
N ILE A 39 -1.17 5.89 -10.56
CA ILE A 39 -1.17 6.05 -9.11
C ILE A 39 -1.45 4.70 -8.47
N ASP A 40 -0.50 4.17 -7.73
CA ASP A 40 -0.70 2.98 -6.91
C ASP A 40 -1.15 3.41 -5.50
N GLY A 41 -2.28 2.87 -5.07
CA GLY A 41 -2.94 3.24 -3.82
C GLY A 41 -2.31 2.65 -2.56
N HIS A 42 -1.42 1.66 -2.65
CA HIS A 42 -0.92 0.97 -1.46
C HIS A 42 0.40 0.23 -1.68
N ASN A 43 1.38 0.47 -0.81
CA ASN A 43 2.65 -0.25 -0.83
C ASN A 43 3.27 -0.29 0.57
N ASP A 44 3.52 -1.49 1.08
CA ASP A 44 3.99 -1.75 2.45
C ASP A 44 5.51 -1.61 2.65
N LEU A 45 6.21 -1.00 1.71
CA LEU A 45 7.66 -0.84 1.81
C LEU A 45 8.12 -0.21 3.14
N PRO A 46 7.43 0.79 3.74
CA PRO A 46 7.82 1.30 5.06
C PRO A 46 7.78 0.22 6.15
N TRP A 47 6.85 -0.74 6.06
CA TRP A 47 6.79 -1.87 6.99
C TRP A 47 7.90 -2.88 6.73
N GLU A 48 8.22 -3.17 5.47
CA GLU A 48 9.39 -4.02 5.13
C GLU A 48 10.70 -3.43 5.69
N ILE A 49 10.89 -2.11 5.60
CA ILE A 49 12.05 -1.43 6.19
C ILE A 49 12.04 -1.57 7.71
N ARG A 50 10.87 -1.42 8.33
CA ARG A 50 10.74 -1.55 9.79
C ARG A 50 11.14 -2.93 10.28
N THR A 51 10.80 -3.97 9.54
CA THR A 51 10.99 -5.38 9.93
C THR A 51 12.17 -6.04 9.23
N ALA A 52 13.00 -5.28 8.51
CA ALA A 52 14.12 -5.80 7.74
C ALA A 52 15.08 -6.63 8.61
N GLU A 53 15.35 -7.86 8.18
CA GLU A 53 16.28 -8.74 8.86
C GLU A 53 17.69 -8.12 8.93
N GLY A 54 18.31 -8.20 10.10
CA GLY A 54 19.66 -7.70 10.35
C GLY A 54 19.80 -6.19 10.54
N ALA A 55 18.84 -5.39 10.03
CA ALA A 55 18.88 -3.93 10.15
C ALA A 55 17.45 -3.33 10.23
N PRO A 56 16.64 -3.69 11.25
CA PRO A 56 15.28 -3.21 11.37
C PRO A 56 15.24 -1.67 11.57
N ARG A 57 14.33 -1.01 10.87
CA ARG A 57 14.14 0.45 10.87
C ARG A 57 15.32 1.26 10.31
N ASP A 58 16.33 0.60 9.77
CA ASP A 58 17.47 1.27 9.15
C ASP A 58 17.21 1.55 7.66
N VAL A 59 16.71 2.76 7.38
CA VAL A 59 16.47 3.24 6.02
C VAL A 59 17.77 3.30 5.20
N ALA A 60 18.93 3.51 5.86
CA ALA A 60 20.20 3.58 5.17
C ALA A 60 20.66 2.19 4.69
N ALA A 61 20.46 1.17 5.49
CA ALA A 61 20.78 -0.21 5.13
C ALA A 61 19.81 -0.80 4.08
N TYR A 62 18.56 -0.27 4.01
CA TYR A 62 17.57 -0.72 3.04
C TYR A 62 17.70 0.08 1.72
N ASP A 63 18.69 -0.26 0.91
CA ASP A 63 18.94 0.48 -0.35
C ASP A 63 17.98 0.05 -1.47
N LEU A 64 17.15 1.02 -1.95
CA LEU A 64 16.19 0.81 -3.05
C LEU A 64 16.82 0.89 -4.45
N ARG A 65 18.09 1.25 -4.58
CA ARG A 65 18.79 1.25 -5.86
C ARG A 65 19.28 -0.13 -6.26
N THR A 66 19.46 -1.02 -5.28
CA THR A 66 19.84 -2.42 -5.52
C THR A 66 18.62 -3.30 -5.66
N PRO A 67 18.56 -4.24 -6.62
CA PRO A 67 17.51 -5.22 -6.72
C PRO A 67 17.37 -6.03 -5.42
N ARG A 68 16.15 -6.14 -4.91
CA ARG A 68 15.85 -6.85 -3.66
C ARG A 68 14.92 -8.02 -3.89
N LYS A 69 14.88 -8.96 -2.93
CA LYS A 69 13.94 -10.08 -2.95
C LYS A 69 12.48 -9.63 -2.75
N GLY A 70 12.25 -8.48 -2.05
CA GLY A 70 10.93 -7.91 -1.84
C GLY A 70 10.26 -7.46 -3.14
N MET A 71 9.06 -6.88 -3.01
CA MET A 71 8.24 -6.50 -4.16
C MET A 71 8.65 -5.17 -4.80
N THR A 72 9.40 -4.32 -4.10
CA THR A 72 9.62 -2.92 -4.47
C THR A 72 11.10 -2.53 -4.50
N ASP A 73 11.52 -1.94 -5.61
CA ASP A 73 12.76 -1.17 -5.77
C ASP A 73 12.58 -0.08 -6.84
N LEU A 74 13.51 0.87 -6.92
CA LEU A 74 13.41 2.01 -7.84
C LEU A 74 13.46 1.60 -9.32
N ALA A 75 14.12 0.50 -9.65
CA ALA A 75 14.20 0.01 -11.03
C ALA A 75 12.86 -0.55 -11.48
N ARG A 76 12.23 -1.40 -10.67
CA ARG A 76 10.90 -1.99 -10.96
C ARG A 76 9.80 -0.94 -10.99
N LEU A 77 9.80 0.03 -10.08
CA LEU A 77 8.86 1.15 -10.10
C LEU A 77 8.97 1.96 -11.39
N ALA A 78 10.20 2.20 -11.86
CA ALA A 78 10.44 2.91 -13.13
C ALA A 78 10.02 2.09 -14.34
N GLU A 79 10.32 0.78 -14.36
CA GLU A 79 9.90 -0.14 -15.42
C GLU A 79 8.37 -0.23 -15.50
N GLY A 80 7.69 -0.31 -14.35
CA GLY A 80 6.23 -0.31 -14.22
C GLY A 80 5.58 1.05 -14.51
N ARG A 81 6.39 2.11 -14.78
CA ARG A 81 5.89 3.46 -15.05
C ARG A 81 5.04 4.05 -13.94
N VAL A 82 5.30 3.68 -12.70
CA VAL A 82 4.60 4.23 -11.54
C VAL A 82 4.90 5.73 -11.46
N GLY A 83 3.85 6.54 -11.52
CA GLY A 83 3.94 8.01 -11.46
C GLY A 83 3.68 8.56 -10.07
N ALA A 84 2.87 7.87 -9.28
CA ALA A 84 2.61 8.19 -7.87
C ALA A 84 2.41 6.90 -7.06
N GLN A 85 2.85 6.92 -5.82
CA GLN A 85 2.78 5.80 -4.90
C GLN A 85 2.29 6.26 -3.54
N PHE A 86 1.23 5.64 -3.03
CA PHE A 86 0.89 5.71 -1.62
C PHE A 86 1.73 4.68 -0.84
N TRP A 87 2.58 5.17 0.05
CA TRP A 87 3.32 4.35 0.99
C TRP A 87 2.44 4.10 2.21
N SER A 88 2.21 2.84 2.53
CA SER A 88 1.41 2.44 3.68
C SER A 88 2.17 2.76 4.98
N ILE A 89 1.53 3.57 5.83
CA ILE A 89 1.98 3.84 7.19
C ILE A 89 1.21 2.88 8.10
N TYR A 90 1.46 1.60 7.87
CA TYR A 90 0.84 0.49 8.58
C TYR A 90 1.45 0.29 9.95
N ILE A 91 0.61 -0.05 10.91
CA ILE A 91 0.97 -0.62 12.20
C ILE A 91 -0.02 -1.73 12.57
N PRO A 92 0.42 -2.82 13.24
CA PRO A 92 -0.50 -3.86 13.70
C PRO A 92 -1.54 -3.36 14.70
N GLY A 93 -2.78 -3.83 14.58
CA GLY A 93 -3.86 -3.52 15.53
C GLY A 93 -3.72 -4.20 16.89
N GLU A 94 -2.81 -5.16 17.02
CA GLU A 94 -2.59 -5.99 18.20
C GLU A 94 -1.41 -5.53 19.08
N ILE A 95 -0.89 -4.32 18.86
CA ILE A 95 0.20 -3.77 19.68
C ILE A 95 -0.29 -3.58 21.11
N LYS A 96 0.33 -4.28 22.07
CA LYS A 96 -0.12 -4.30 23.47
C LYS A 96 0.68 -3.34 24.39
N ASP A 97 1.98 -3.20 24.17
CA ASP A 97 2.88 -2.63 25.16
C ASP A 97 3.47 -1.26 24.79
N SER A 98 3.16 -0.73 23.63
CA SER A 98 3.89 0.41 23.07
C SER A 98 3.07 1.67 22.80
N GLY A 99 1.72 1.57 22.88
CA GLY A 99 0.83 2.61 22.35
C GLY A 99 0.92 2.73 20.82
N PHE A 100 -0.20 2.88 20.16
CA PHE A 100 -0.23 2.98 18.69
C PHE A 100 0.44 4.25 18.20
N ALA A 101 0.22 5.38 18.88
CA ALA A 101 0.74 6.68 18.46
C ALA A 101 2.27 6.70 18.33
N ARG A 102 3.02 6.11 19.27
CA ARG A 102 4.47 6.05 19.18
C ARG A 102 4.93 5.25 17.95
N VAL A 103 4.36 4.07 17.73
CA VAL A 103 4.74 3.21 16.60
C VAL A 103 4.33 3.85 15.28
N GLN A 104 3.19 4.54 15.24
CA GLN A 104 2.72 5.29 14.08
C GLN A 104 3.66 6.44 13.72
N LEU A 105 4.13 7.23 14.70
CA LEU A 105 5.10 8.29 14.46
C LEU A 105 6.44 7.75 13.94
N GLU A 106 6.92 6.63 14.47
CA GLU A 106 8.12 5.96 13.96
C GLU A 106 7.92 5.50 12.51
N GLN A 107 6.71 5.08 12.14
CA GLN A 107 6.40 4.65 10.78
C GLN A 107 6.38 5.83 9.79
N PHE A 108 5.81 6.98 10.20
CA PHE A 108 5.93 8.23 9.45
C PHE A 108 7.39 8.65 9.24
N ASP A 109 8.22 8.55 10.28
CA ASP A 109 9.64 8.88 10.20
C ASP A 109 10.37 7.98 9.18
N ILE A 110 10.16 6.66 9.23
CA ILE A 110 10.74 5.71 8.28
C ILE A 110 10.36 6.09 6.84
N ALA A 111 9.07 6.30 6.55
CA ALA A 111 8.60 6.63 5.22
C ALA A 111 9.18 7.97 4.72
N ARG A 112 9.18 8.99 5.56
CA ARG A 112 9.72 10.32 5.20
C ARG A 112 11.23 10.29 4.95
N ARG A 113 11.99 9.59 5.79
CA ARG A 113 13.43 9.40 5.56
C ARG A 113 13.71 8.60 4.30
N MET A 114 12.90 7.56 4.02
CA MET A 114 12.99 6.80 2.79
C MET A 114 12.78 7.70 1.56
N ILE A 115 11.74 8.51 1.54
CA ILE A 115 11.47 9.46 0.45
C ILE A 115 12.62 10.45 0.30
N ALA A 116 13.09 11.04 1.39
CA ALA A 116 14.16 12.03 1.39
C ALA A 116 15.52 11.47 0.93
N ARG A 117 15.74 10.15 1.06
CA ARG A 117 16.98 9.49 0.64
C ARG A 117 17.17 9.45 -0.88
N TYR A 118 16.08 9.54 -1.64
CA TYR A 118 16.12 9.42 -3.10
C TYR A 118 15.49 10.64 -3.79
N PRO A 119 16.02 11.86 -3.54
CA PRO A 119 15.40 13.10 -4.03
C PRO A 119 15.39 13.23 -5.55
N ASP A 120 16.25 12.48 -6.25
CA ASP A 120 16.29 12.36 -7.70
C ASP A 120 15.20 11.44 -8.28
N ARG A 121 14.55 10.63 -7.45
CA ARG A 121 13.55 9.62 -7.88
C ARG A 121 12.20 9.79 -7.20
N LEU A 122 12.19 10.18 -5.95
CA LEU A 122 10.98 10.32 -5.12
C LEU A 122 10.76 11.78 -4.74
N MET A 123 9.50 12.19 -4.62
CA MET A 123 9.11 13.51 -4.15
C MET A 123 7.91 13.38 -3.21
N LEU A 124 8.03 13.84 -1.99
CA LEU A 124 6.88 13.91 -1.09
C LEU A 124 5.79 14.77 -1.73
N ALA A 125 4.58 14.24 -1.83
CA ALA A 125 3.41 14.88 -2.41
C ALA A 125 2.32 15.01 -1.35
N LEU A 126 1.79 16.21 -1.18
CA LEU A 126 0.72 16.54 -0.24
C LEU A 126 -0.55 16.98 -0.94
N THR A 127 -0.47 17.28 -2.23
CA THR A 127 -1.57 17.79 -3.07
C THR A 127 -1.56 17.09 -4.43
N ALA A 128 -2.67 17.20 -5.17
CA ALA A 128 -2.76 16.75 -6.55
C ALA A 128 -1.75 17.49 -7.46
N ASP A 129 -1.51 18.77 -7.20
CA ASP A 129 -0.53 19.55 -7.95
C ASP A 129 0.90 19.05 -7.76
N ASP A 130 1.23 18.53 -6.55
CA ASP A 130 2.52 17.89 -6.30
C ASP A 130 2.70 16.64 -7.15
N ILE A 131 1.64 15.86 -7.38
CA ILE A 131 1.67 14.67 -8.24
C ILE A 131 1.99 15.09 -9.68
N VAL A 132 1.31 16.13 -10.19
CA VAL A 132 1.57 16.67 -11.53
C VAL A 132 2.99 17.22 -11.64
N LYS A 133 3.47 17.91 -10.60
CA LYS A 133 4.84 18.42 -10.53
C LYS A 133 5.86 17.30 -10.56
N ALA A 134 5.68 16.26 -9.76
CA ALA A 134 6.58 15.09 -9.73
C ALA A 134 6.70 14.45 -11.12
N LYS A 135 5.58 14.28 -11.85
CA LYS A 135 5.58 13.77 -13.22
C LYS A 135 6.42 14.62 -14.16
N LYS A 136 6.26 15.97 -14.10
CA LYS A 136 7.06 16.91 -14.91
C LYS A 136 8.56 16.80 -14.61
N GLU A 137 8.90 16.57 -13.34
CA GLU A 137 10.28 16.42 -12.87
C GLU A 137 10.83 14.99 -13.00
N LYS A 138 10.06 14.08 -13.61
CA LYS A 138 10.41 12.65 -13.80
C LYS A 138 10.72 11.93 -12.48
N ARG A 139 10.00 12.31 -11.43
CA ARG A 139 10.03 11.68 -10.11
C ARG A 139 8.71 10.98 -9.82
N ILE A 140 8.71 10.03 -8.90
CA ILE A 140 7.51 9.38 -8.39
C ILE A 140 6.98 10.22 -7.24
N ALA A 141 5.74 10.71 -7.37
CA ALA A 141 5.05 11.37 -6.27
C ALA A 141 4.82 10.37 -5.14
N SER A 142 5.29 10.70 -3.95
CA SER A 142 5.25 9.83 -2.78
C SER A 142 4.26 10.39 -1.78
N LEU A 143 3.11 9.71 -1.64
CA LEU A 143 2.05 10.06 -0.71
C LEU A 143 2.09 9.10 0.49
N LEU A 144 1.52 9.52 1.61
CA LEU A 144 1.45 8.71 2.83
C LEU A 144 0.00 8.33 3.11
N GLY A 145 -0.26 7.04 3.26
CA GLY A 145 -1.58 6.51 3.59
C GLY A 145 -1.53 5.72 4.88
N MET A 146 -2.34 6.10 5.87
CA MET A 146 -2.44 5.35 7.12
C MET A 146 -3.30 4.11 6.92
N GLU A 147 -2.83 2.99 7.44
CA GLU A 147 -3.57 1.74 7.41
C GLU A 147 -3.98 1.33 8.82
N GLY A 148 -5.25 1.60 9.12
CA GLY A 148 -5.89 1.29 10.39
C GLY A 148 -6.13 2.49 11.30
N GLY A 149 -7.41 2.80 11.52
CA GLY A 149 -7.85 3.89 12.39
C GLY A 149 -7.57 3.68 13.88
N HIS A 150 -7.14 2.47 14.30
CA HIS A 150 -6.64 2.23 15.66
C HIS A 150 -5.47 3.17 16.02
N ALA A 151 -4.72 3.62 15.01
CA ALA A 151 -3.58 4.53 15.20
C ALA A 151 -3.95 5.90 15.79
N ILE A 152 -5.21 6.34 15.66
CA ILE A 152 -5.63 7.63 16.25
C ILE A 152 -5.94 7.54 17.75
N GLU A 153 -6.00 6.33 18.34
CA GLU A 153 -6.29 6.11 19.79
C GLU A 153 -7.54 6.90 20.25
N ASN A 154 -8.62 6.85 19.45
CA ASN A 154 -9.88 7.56 19.67
C ASN A 154 -9.73 9.09 19.81
N SER A 155 -8.74 9.68 19.14
CA SER A 155 -8.44 11.10 19.22
C SER A 155 -8.49 11.81 17.87
N LEU A 156 -9.43 12.72 17.68
CA LEU A 156 -9.47 13.61 16.52
C LEU A 156 -8.26 14.56 16.46
N GLY A 157 -7.65 14.84 17.62
CA GLY A 157 -6.38 15.59 17.71
C GLY A 157 -5.23 14.83 17.06
N ALA A 158 -5.12 13.53 17.34
CA ALA A 158 -4.13 12.66 16.70
C ALA A 158 -4.36 12.57 15.18
N LEU A 159 -5.63 12.41 14.74
CA LEU A 159 -5.98 12.39 13.33
C LEU A 159 -5.48 13.66 12.58
N ARG A 160 -5.76 14.85 13.13
CA ARG A 160 -5.28 16.12 12.56
C ARG A 160 -3.76 16.20 12.53
N SER A 161 -3.09 15.76 13.60
CA SER A 161 -1.62 15.75 13.66
C SER A 161 -1.01 14.82 12.60
N TYR A 162 -1.61 13.68 12.33
CA TYR A 162 -1.15 12.78 11.27
C TYR A 162 -1.38 13.38 9.87
N TYR A 163 -2.46 14.13 9.67
CA TYR A 163 -2.64 14.90 8.44
C TYR A 163 -1.53 15.93 8.24
N ASP A 164 -1.16 16.66 9.29
CA ASP A 164 -0.06 17.64 9.26
C ASP A 164 1.30 16.96 9.00
N LEU A 165 1.49 15.72 9.47
CA LEU A 165 2.66 14.90 9.15
C LEU A 165 2.66 14.38 7.70
N GLY A 166 1.57 14.53 6.97
CA GLY A 166 1.49 14.22 5.55
C GLY A 166 0.57 13.06 5.19
N ALA A 167 -0.20 12.47 6.12
CA ALA A 167 -1.23 11.50 5.77
C ALA A 167 -2.26 12.10 4.80
N ARG A 168 -2.67 11.34 3.79
CA ARG A 168 -3.67 11.78 2.81
C ARG A 168 -4.85 10.84 2.66
N TYR A 169 -4.77 9.66 3.23
CA TYR A 169 -5.90 8.81 3.57
C TYR A 169 -5.65 8.09 4.89
N MET A 170 -6.73 7.54 5.45
CA MET A 170 -6.70 6.57 6.54
C MET A 170 -7.79 5.53 6.28
N THR A 171 -7.45 4.24 6.33
CA THR A 171 -8.48 3.20 6.39
C THR A 171 -9.14 3.23 7.76
N LEU A 172 -10.46 3.12 7.84
CA LEU A 172 -11.19 3.21 9.12
C LEU A 172 -10.78 2.09 10.08
N THR A 173 -10.63 0.88 9.55
CA THR A 173 -10.13 -0.29 10.27
C THR A 173 -9.09 -1.01 9.43
N HIS A 174 -8.30 -1.88 10.04
CA HIS A 174 -7.58 -2.96 9.36
C HIS A 174 -8.32 -4.28 9.65
N ASN A 175 -7.75 -5.19 10.43
CA ASN A 175 -8.36 -6.51 10.71
C ASN A 175 -9.13 -6.57 12.03
N VAL A 176 -9.05 -5.54 12.87
CA VAL A 176 -9.62 -5.52 14.22
C VAL A 176 -10.75 -4.50 14.29
N THR A 177 -11.90 -4.89 14.84
CA THR A 177 -13.00 -3.98 15.17
C THR A 177 -12.56 -3.05 16.29
N LEU A 178 -12.76 -1.76 16.07
CA LEU A 178 -12.40 -0.68 16.98
C LEU A 178 -13.57 -0.31 17.88
N ASP A 179 -13.35 0.61 18.83
CA ASP A 179 -14.41 1.16 19.67
C ASP A 179 -15.43 1.99 18.87
N TRP A 180 -15.17 2.30 17.63
CA TRP A 180 -15.96 3.22 16.82
C TRP A 180 -16.22 2.77 15.38
N ALA A 181 -15.63 1.66 14.91
CA ALA A 181 -15.83 1.13 13.57
C ALA A 181 -15.66 -0.39 13.54
N ASP A 182 -16.53 -1.09 12.84
CA ASP A 182 -16.42 -2.52 12.63
C ASP A 182 -15.43 -2.87 11.52
N ALA A 183 -14.64 -3.92 11.72
CA ALA A 183 -13.77 -4.48 10.71
C ALA A 183 -14.43 -5.66 9.99
N ALA A 184 -14.14 -5.81 8.69
CA ALA A 184 -14.73 -6.86 7.86
C ALA A 184 -14.37 -8.29 8.29
N LEU A 185 -13.23 -8.48 8.96
CA LEU A 185 -12.72 -9.79 9.37
C LEU A 185 -12.86 -10.06 10.88
N ASP A 186 -13.56 -9.19 11.61
CA ASP A 186 -13.74 -9.30 13.06
C ASP A 186 -15.22 -9.20 13.44
N SER A 187 -15.53 -9.29 14.74
CA SER A 187 -16.88 -9.26 15.28
C SER A 187 -17.57 -7.93 15.03
N VAL A 188 -18.80 -7.97 14.55
CA VAL A 188 -19.69 -6.82 14.43
C VAL A 188 -20.09 -6.34 15.84
N ARG A 189 -19.88 -5.07 16.16
CA ARG A 189 -20.22 -4.43 17.44
C ARG A 189 -21.11 -3.21 17.28
N HIS A 190 -21.05 -2.53 16.14
CA HIS A 190 -21.62 -1.20 15.94
C HIS A 190 -22.57 -1.14 14.74
N ASP A 191 -22.68 -2.22 13.97
CA ASP A 191 -23.39 -2.22 12.68
C ASP A 191 -22.81 -1.15 11.71
N GLY A 192 -21.48 -1.05 11.72
CA GLY A 192 -20.70 -0.11 10.92
C GLY A 192 -19.92 0.90 11.75
N LEU A 193 -20.44 2.12 11.92
CA LEU A 193 -19.78 3.21 12.65
C LEU A 193 -20.59 3.64 13.90
N THR A 194 -19.88 4.02 14.94
CA THR A 194 -20.47 4.80 16.04
C THR A 194 -20.54 6.29 15.66
N ARG A 195 -21.21 7.11 16.50
CA ARG A 195 -21.19 8.57 16.34
C ARG A 195 -19.78 9.15 16.28
N PHE A 196 -18.84 8.65 17.08
CA PHE A 196 -17.43 9.08 16.99
C PHE A 196 -16.80 8.65 15.65
N GLY A 197 -17.16 7.46 15.15
CA GLY A 197 -16.73 7.03 13.81
C GLY A 197 -17.23 7.96 12.69
N GLU A 198 -18.46 8.46 12.79
CA GLU A 198 -19.00 9.46 11.88
C GLU A 198 -18.23 10.81 11.97
N GLU A 199 -17.80 11.20 13.18
CA GLU A 199 -16.98 12.40 13.38
C GLU A 199 -15.54 12.24 12.82
N VAL A 200 -15.04 11.01 12.72
CA VAL A 200 -13.73 10.70 12.11
C VAL A 200 -13.80 10.86 10.58
N VAL A 201 -14.91 10.48 9.94
CA VAL A 201 -15.13 10.56 8.48
C VAL A 201 -15.39 12.00 8.05
#